data_43f6841f9ab9c559b1170a3e27bc1fb6
#
_entry.id   43f6841f9ab9c559b1170a3e27bc1fb6
#
_cell.length_a   1.000
_cell.length_b   1.000
_cell.length_c   1.000
_cell.angle_alpha   90.00
_cell.angle_beta   90.00
_cell.angle_gamma   90.00
#
_symmetry.space_group_name_H-M   'P 1'
#
loop_
_entity.id
_entity.type
_entity.pdbx_description
1 polymer ?
#
loop_
_entity_poly.entity_id
_entity_poly.type
_entity_poly.pdbx_seq_one_letter_code
_entity_poly.pdbx_strand_id
1 'polypeptide(L)'
;VRATQVSSVDLLQLPLSRTMRFRDSNIDLVQLVNPPTDYDGVMTDKSGNVIGLWSSFAWENGRELQQDNRGVPIELVSDMLRRVQSKQLIFSLETELEPQPLAAARRLGLGDDWIKKLAAASPNKRQVLSVVRMVGGSPATRRLRPGDLLLAVDGSTVTAYRELERAVADKANVA
;
A
#
# COMPACT_ATOMS: atom_id res chain seq x y z
N VAL A 1 -18.14 -7.39 21.02
CA VAL A 1 -16.71 -7.62 20.74
C VAL A 1 -16.55 -9.00 20.14
N ARG A 2 -15.82 -9.11 19.03
CA ARG A 2 -15.53 -10.37 18.35
C ARG A 2 -14.01 -10.57 18.29
N ALA A 3 -13.53 -11.69 18.79
CA ALA A 3 -12.13 -12.08 18.68
C ALA A 3 -11.87 -12.65 17.28
N THR A 4 -10.77 -12.22 16.67
CA THR A 4 -10.32 -12.65 15.35
C THR A 4 -8.80 -12.61 15.26
N GLN A 5 -8.25 -12.98 14.11
CA GLN A 5 -6.81 -12.95 13.84
C GLN A 5 -6.55 -12.17 12.56
N VAL A 6 -5.43 -11.46 12.51
CA VAL A 6 -4.93 -10.86 11.27
C VAL A 6 -4.46 -11.98 10.35
N SER A 7 -5.02 -12.06 9.15
CA SER A 7 -4.58 -13.01 8.12
C SER A 7 -3.43 -12.43 7.29
N SER A 8 -3.51 -11.14 6.94
CA SER A 8 -2.45 -10.45 6.20
C SER A 8 -2.55 -8.92 6.35
N VAL A 9 -1.50 -8.25 5.91
CA VAL A 9 -1.49 -6.79 5.70
C VAL A 9 -0.94 -6.58 4.30
N ASP A 10 -1.81 -6.15 3.38
CA ASP A 10 -1.49 -6.07 1.95
C ASP A 10 -2.04 -4.78 1.34
N LEU A 11 -1.44 -4.36 0.22
CA LEU A 11 -1.93 -3.26 -0.58
C LEU A 11 -3.38 -3.51 -1.03
N LEU A 12 -4.22 -2.47 -0.91
CA LEU A 12 -5.56 -2.49 -1.47
C LEU A 12 -5.46 -2.45 -2.99
N GLN A 13 -5.89 -3.51 -3.64
CA GLN A 13 -6.02 -3.58 -5.09
C GLN A 13 -7.48 -3.40 -5.46
N LEU A 14 -7.84 -2.20 -5.94
CA LEU A 14 -9.16 -1.93 -6.48
C LEU A 14 -9.15 -2.10 -8.00
N PRO A 15 -10.14 -2.79 -8.58
CA PRO A 15 -10.28 -2.85 -10.04
C PRO A 15 -10.41 -1.43 -10.61
N LEU A 16 -9.82 -1.21 -11.78
CA LEU A 16 -9.91 0.06 -12.49
C LEU A 16 -11.38 0.37 -12.80
N SER A 17 -11.88 1.49 -12.31
CA SER A 17 -13.19 2.00 -12.70
C SER A 17 -13.17 2.42 -14.18
N ARG A 18 -14.31 2.33 -14.88
CA ARG A 18 -14.47 2.83 -16.25
C ARG A 18 -14.20 4.33 -16.37
N THR A 19 -14.46 5.09 -15.32
CA THR A 19 -14.02 6.48 -15.24
C THR A 19 -12.55 6.47 -14.82
N MET A 20 -11.67 6.93 -15.70
CA MET A 20 -10.23 7.11 -15.44
C MET A 20 -10.01 8.19 -14.36
N ARG A 21 -10.42 7.93 -13.15
CA ARG A 21 -10.04 8.74 -11.99
C ARG A 21 -8.79 8.10 -11.39
N PHE A 22 -7.76 8.91 -11.21
CA PHE A 22 -6.66 8.48 -10.37
C PHE A 22 -7.20 8.20 -8.98
N ARG A 23 -6.99 7.00 -8.51
CA ARG A 23 -7.24 6.62 -7.12
C ARG A 23 -5.89 6.31 -6.51
N ASP A 24 -5.60 6.95 -5.42
CA ASP A 24 -4.49 6.51 -4.60
C ASP A 24 -4.94 5.23 -3.88
N SER A 25 -4.64 4.09 -4.50
CA SER A 25 -4.92 2.77 -3.96
C SER A 25 -3.73 2.20 -3.16
N ASN A 26 -2.69 3.00 -3.00
CA ASN A 26 -1.48 2.61 -2.31
C ASN A 26 -1.65 2.67 -0.78
N ILE A 27 -2.52 1.83 -0.26
CA ILE A 27 -2.77 1.71 1.18
C ILE A 27 -2.62 0.25 1.58
N ASP A 28 -1.71 -0.02 2.52
CA ASP A 28 -1.63 -1.33 3.16
C ASP A 28 -2.80 -1.49 4.14
N LEU A 29 -3.69 -2.43 3.88
CA LEU A 29 -4.85 -2.72 4.70
C LEU A 29 -4.75 -4.08 5.38
N VAL A 30 -5.33 -4.16 6.58
CA VAL A 30 -5.39 -5.38 7.37
C VAL A 30 -6.53 -6.26 6.90
N GLN A 31 -6.24 -7.53 6.65
CA GLN A 31 -7.23 -8.58 6.43
C GLN A 31 -7.38 -9.42 7.71
N LEU A 32 -8.61 -9.82 8.00
CA LEU A 32 -8.93 -10.66 9.15
C LEU A 32 -9.36 -12.05 8.71
N VAL A 33 -9.13 -13.03 9.56
CA VAL A 33 -9.73 -14.37 9.43
C VAL A 33 -11.19 -14.28 9.86
N ASN A 34 -12.12 -14.73 9.00
CA ASN A 34 -13.56 -14.62 9.23
C ASN A 34 -13.98 -13.18 9.61
N PRO A 35 -13.79 -12.20 8.71
CA PRO A 35 -14.05 -10.82 9.01
C PRO A 35 -15.53 -10.55 9.29
N PRO A 36 -15.87 -9.58 10.15
CA PRO A 36 -17.23 -9.05 10.21
C PRO A 36 -17.53 -8.29 8.92
N THR A 37 -18.73 -8.47 8.38
CA THR A 37 -19.18 -7.87 7.12
C THR A 37 -20.36 -6.93 7.28
N ASP A 38 -20.94 -6.88 8.46
CA ASP A 38 -22.21 -6.23 8.77
C ASP A 38 -22.07 -5.00 9.68
N TYR A 39 -20.84 -4.67 10.09
CA TYR A 39 -20.57 -3.46 10.89
C TYR A 39 -19.15 -2.94 10.72
N ASP A 40 -19.02 -1.64 10.87
CA ASP A 40 -17.75 -0.93 11.01
C ASP A 40 -17.37 -0.81 12.49
N GLY A 41 -16.10 -0.51 12.78
CA GLY A 41 -15.67 -0.39 14.16
C GLY A 41 -14.18 -0.14 14.34
N VAL A 42 -13.72 -0.40 15.55
CA VAL A 42 -12.29 -0.32 15.88
C VAL A 42 -11.72 -1.72 16.10
N MET A 43 -10.48 -1.90 15.67
CA MET A 43 -9.68 -3.08 15.97
C MET A 43 -8.81 -2.79 17.18
N THR A 44 -8.81 -3.70 18.16
CA THR A 44 -7.96 -3.56 19.35
C THR A 44 -7.06 -4.76 19.51
N ASP A 45 -5.91 -4.56 20.14
CA ASP A 45 -5.08 -5.65 20.65
C ASP A 45 -5.70 -6.27 21.92
N LYS A 46 -5.03 -7.28 22.48
CA LYS A 46 -5.48 -7.95 23.70
C LYS A 46 -5.47 -7.05 24.95
N SER A 47 -4.74 -5.95 24.91
CA SER A 47 -4.63 -4.96 25.98
C SER A 47 -5.67 -3.83 25.84
N GLY A 48 -6.49 -3.85 24.76
CA GLY A 48 -7.50 -2.84 24.49
C GLY A 48 -6.98 -1.61 23.74
N ASN A 49 -5.71 -1.59 23.31
CA ASN A 49 -5.17 -0.50 22.51
C ASN A 49 -5.76 -0.57 21.11
N VAL A 50 -6.17 0.58 20.56
CA VAL A 50 -6.65 0.66 19.17
C VAL A 50 -5.48 0.46 18.21
N ILE A 51 -5.59 -0.55 17.34
CA ILE A 51 -4.59 -0.91 16.33
C ILE A 51 -5.07 -0.64 14.91
N GLY A 52 -6.34 -0.30 14.71
CA GLY A 52 -6.89 0.03 13.41
C GLY A 52 -8.37 0.37 13.44
N LEU A 53 -8.84 0.87 12.31
CA LEU A 53 -10.25 1.11 12.04
C LEU A 53 -10.74 0.04 11.06
N TRP A 54 -11.82 -0.66 11.41
CA TRP A 54 -12.45 -1.64 10.55
C TRP A 54 -13.58 -0.98 9.77
N SER A 55 -13.55 -1.08 8.45
CA SER A 55 -14.56 -0.46 7.59
C SER A 55 -14.74 -1.20 6.29
N SER A 56 -15.79 -0.84 5.56
CA SER A 56 -16.08 -1.37 4.24
C SER A 56 -15.58 -0.46 3.13
N PHE A 57 -15.06 -1.08 2.07
CA PHE A 57 -14.65 -0.43 0.84
C PHE A 57 -15.54 -0.93 -0.29
N ALA A 58 -16.18 -0.03 -1.00
CA ALA A 58 -17.05 -0.36 -2.11
C ALA A 58 -16.49 0.18 -3.43
N TRP A 59 -16.60 -0.62 -4.48
CA TRP A 59 -16.20 -0.23 -5.84
C TRP A 59 -17.14 -0.84 -6.88
N GLU A 60 -17.23 -0.20 -8.03
CA GLU A 60 -17.98 -0.72 -9.17
C GLU A 60 -17.12 -1.69 -9.98
N ASN A 61 -17.64 -2.88 -10.23
CA ASN A 61 -17.07 -3.85 -11.15
C ASN A 61 -18.09 -4.14 -12.27
N GLY A 62 -17.95 -3.41 -13.36
CA GLY A 62 -18.95 -3.45 -14.44
C GLY A 62 -20.25 -2.78 -14.07
N ARG A 63 -21.32 -3.54 -13.81
CA ARG A 63 -22.63 -3.06 -13.36
C ARG A 63 -22.92 -3.44 -11.91
N GLU A 64 -22.03 -4.15 -11.27
CA GLU A 64 -22.20 -4.62 -9.91
C GLU A 64 -21.38 -3.79 -8.93
N LEU A 65 -22.01 -3.42 -7.82
CA LEU A 65 -21.33 -2.84 -6.67
C LEU A 65 -20.72 -3.99 -5.86
N GLN A 66 -19.40 -4.01 -5.77
CA GLN A 66 -18.68 -4.95 -4.91
C GLN A 66 -18.25 -4.24 -3.63
N GLN A 67 -18.20 -4.99 -2.54
CA GLN A 67 -17.81 -4.51 -1.23
C GLN A 67 -16.84 -5.49 -0.60
N ASP A 68 -15.84 -4.94 0.07
CA ASP A 68 -14.87 -5.69 0.85
C ASP A 68 -14.59 -4.98 2.18
N ASN A 69 -14.44 -5.72 3.25
CA ASN A 69 -14.17 -5.17 4.57
C ASN A 69 -12.69 -5.33 4.91
N ARG A 70 -12.06 -4.22 5.31
CA ARG A 70 -10.63 -4.14 5.63
C ARG A 70 -10.39 -3.27 6.86
N GLY A 71 -9.26 -3.52 7.51
CA GLY A 71 -8.78 -2.68 8.59
C GLY A 71 -7.78 -1.65 8.09
N VAL A 72 -8.00 -0.37 8.41
CA VAL A 72 -7.01 0.69 8.21
C VAL A 72 -6.11 0.73 9.44
N PRO A 73 -4.78 0.50 9.31
CA PRO A 73 -3.86 0.58 10.44
C PRO A 73 -3.91 1.93 11.15
N ILE A 74 -3.94 1.92 12.48
CA ILE A 74 -4.09 3.16 13.27
C ILE A 74 -2.92 4.12 13.09
N GLU A 75 -1.74 3.59 12.79
CA GLU A 75 -0.57 4.42 12.57
C GLU A 75 -0.70 5.31 11.33
N LEU A 76 -1.40 4.83 10.29
CA LEU A 76 -1.67 5.62 9.09
C LEU A 76 -2.58 6.81 9.44
N VAL A 77 -3.64 6.56 10.20
CA VAL A 77 -4.57 7.58 10.67
C VAL A 77 -3.87 8.58 11.58
N SER A 78 -3.08 8.09 12.54
CA SER A 78 -2.34 8.92 13.50
C SER A 78 -1.29 9.79 12.80
N ASP A 79 -0.61 9.26 11.79
CA ASP A 79 0.38 10.01 11.02
C ASP A 79 -0.29 11.14 10.22
N MET A 80 -1.38 10.84 9.55
CA MET A 80 -2.17 11.83 8.82
C MET A 80 -2.68 12.94 9.75
N LEU A 81 -3.25 12.58 10.91
CA LEU A 81 -3.74 13.56 11.88
C LEU A 81 -2.61 14.46 12.39
N ARG A 82 -1.45 13.90 12.72
CA ARG A 82 -0.29 14.66 13.16
C ARG A 82 0.17 15.66 12.10
N ARG A 83 0.23 15.24 10.83
CA ARG A 83 0.60 16.11 9.71
C ARG A 83 -0.40 17.25 9.50
N VAL A 84 -1.70 16.96 9.56
CA VAL A 84 -2.74 17.98 9.46
C VAL A 84 -2.65 18.98 10.62
N GLN A 85 -2.51 18.50 11.86
CA GLN A 85 -2.38 19.35 13.05
C GLN A 85 -1.15 20.25 13.03
N SER A 86 -0.03 19.72 12.52
CA SER A 86 1.23 20.48 12.39
C SER A 86 1.30 21.28 11.08
N LYS A 87 0.24 21.30 10.26
CA LYS A 87 0.17 21.97 8.96
C LYS A 87 1.30 21.57 8.01
N GLN A 88 1.78 20.34 8.13
CA GLN A 88 2.79 19.78 7.23
C GLN A 88 2.14 19.39 5.90
N LEU A 89 2.85 19.65 4.82
CA LEU A 89 2.46 19.18 3.50
C LEU A 89 2.62 17.66 3.43
N ILE A 90 1.69 17.01 2.75
CA ILE A 90 1.77 15.58 2.44
C ILE A 90 2.25 15.46 1.00
N PHE A 91 3.33 14.73 0.81
CA PHE A 91 3.90 14.46 -0.51
C PHE A 91 3.58 13.04 -0.94
N SER A 92 3.33 12.86 -2.22
CA SER A 92 3.07 11.57 -2.85
C SER A 92 3.97 11.43 -4.08
N LEU A 93 4.33 10.20 -4.42
CA LEU A 93 4.98 9.92 -5.69
C LEU A 93 4.03 10.03 -6.88
N GLU A 94 2.73 10.22 -6.63
CA GLU A 94 1.69 10.25 -7.67
C GLU A 94 1.77 9.01 -8.59
N THR A 95 2.14 7.88 -8.00
CA THR A 95 2.42 6.62 -8.67
C THR A 95 1.65 5.50 -8.00
N GLU A 96 0.89 4.74 -8.77
CA GLU A 96 0.21 3.53 -8.30
C GLU A 96 1.16 2.34 -8.45
N LEU A 97 1.28 1.58 -7.36
CA LEU A 97 2.18 0.45 -7.24
C LEU A 97 1.41 -0.84 -6.96
N GLU A 98 1.95 -1.96 -7.39
CA GLU A 98 1.46 -3.28 -7.02
C GLU A 98 2.60 -4.19 -6.55
N PRO A 99 2.33 -5.10 -5.60
CA PRO A 99 3.31 -6.08 -5.19
C PRO A 99 3.46 -7.17 -6.26
N GLN A 100 4.70 -7.40 -6.72
CA GLN A 100 5.07 -8.46 -7.64
C GLN A 100 5.85 -9.55 -6.90
N PRO A 101 5.48 -10.83 -7.02
CA PRO A 101 6.29 -11.93 -6.49
C PRO A 101 7.71 -11.91 -7.06
N LEU A 102 8.73 -12.19 -6.25
CA LEU A 102 10.13 -12.22 -6.73
C LEU A 102 10.37 -13.21 -7.87
N ALA A 103 9.57 -14.29 -7.93
CA ALA A 103 9.61 -15.23 -9.05
C ALA A 103 9.16 -14.59 -10.38
N ALA A 104 8.16 -13.70 -10.34
CA ALA A 104 7.74 -12.94 -11.51
C ALA A 104 8.78 -11.88 -11.89
N ALA A 105 9.31 -11.14 -10.92
CA ALA A 105 10.35 -10.14 -11.13
C ALA A 105 11.63 -10.75 -11.74
N ARG A 106 12.01 -11.96 -11.32
CA ARG A 106 13.13 -12.70 -11.93
C ARG A 106 12.89 -12.98 -13.43
N ARG A 107 11.67 -13.37 -13.83
CA ARG A 107 11.33 -13.58 -15.24
C ARG A 107 11.38 -12.28 -16.06
N LEU A 108 11.18 -11.14 -15.40
CA LEU A 108 11.31 -9.82 -16.01
C LEU A 108 12.77 -9.31 -16.04
N GLY A 109 13.75 -10.11 -15.59
CA GLY A 109 15.18 -9.79 -15.65
C GLY A 109 15.79 -9.26 -14.36
N LEU A 110 15.07 -9.29 -13.22
CA LEU A 110 15.66 -8.89 -11.94
C LEU A 110 16.79 -9.84 -11.54
N GLY A 111 18.00 -9.29 -11.34
CA GLY A 111 19.21 -10.06 -11.04
C GLY A 111 19.16 -10.73 -9.66
N ASP A 112 19.89 -11.85 -9.53
CA ASP A 112 19.88 -12.70 -8.34
C ASP A 112 20.32 -11.99 -7.06
N ASP A 113 21.20 -11.01 -7.15
CA ASP A 113 21.62 -10.23 -5.97
C ASP A 113 20.50 -9.39 -5.39
N TRP A 114 19.67 -8.78 -6.24
CA TRP A 114 18.48 -8.06 -5.79
C TRP A 114 17.41 -9.02 -5.28
N ILE A 115 17.23 -10.19 -5.92
CA ILE A 115 16.33 -11.23 -5.44
C ILE A 115 16.69 -11.64 -4.01
N LYS A 116 17.99 -11.86 -3.72
CA LYS A 116 18.47 -12.20 -2.37
C LYS A 116 18.21 -11.08 -1.37
N LYS A 117 18.52 -9.83 -1.71
CA LYS A 117 18.30 -8.66 -0.85
C LYS A 117 16.81 -8.48 -0.52
N LEU A 118 15.94 -8.51 -1.52
CA LEU A 118 14.49 -8.36 -1.34
C LEU A 118 13.89 -9.53 -0.55
N ALA A 119 14.36 -10.77 -0.80
CA ALA A 119 13.93 -11.94 -0.03
C ALA A 119 14.35 -11.87 1.44
N ALA A 120 15.53 -11.31 1.72
CA ALA A 120 16.01 -11.10 3.09
C ALA A 120 15.24 -9.99 3.81
N ALA A 121 14.90 -8.89 3.09
CA ALA A 121 14.12 -7.78 3.64
C ALA A 121 12.67 -8.19 3.94
N SER A 122 12.07 -9.06 3.12
CA SER A 122 10.69 -9.53 3.32
C SER A 122 10.59 -11.05 3.11
N PRO A 123 11.03 -11.86 4.09
CA PRO A 123 11.09 -13.32 3.93
C PRO A 123 9.72 -13.98 3.78
N ASN A 124 8.68 -13.40 4.37
CA ASN A 124 7.31 -13.93 4.31
C ASN A 124 6.61 -13.60 3.00
N LYS A 125 6.69 -12.36 2.54
CA LYS A 125 5.99 -11.91 1.32
C LYS A 125 6.79 -12.18 0.05
N ARG A 126 8.12 -12.09 0.09
CA ARG A 126 9.03 -12.33 -1.04
C ARG A 126 8.58 -11.60 -2.30
N GLN A 127 8.42 -10.29 -2.17
CA GLN A 127 7.85 -9.40 -3.19
C GLN A 127 8.73 -8.18 -3.44
N VAL A 128 8.44 -7.49 -4.54
CA VAL A 128 8.96 -6.18 -4.92
C VAL A 128 7.78 -5.33 -5.40
N LEU A 129 7.84 -4.02 -5.24
CA LEU A 129 6.82 -3.13 -5.78
C LEU A 129 7.09 -2.83 -7.24
N SER A 130 6.05 -2.91 -8.07
CA SER A 130 6.07 -2.59 -9.50
C SER A 130 5.19 -1.39 -9.78
N VAL A 131 5.65 -0.49 -10.65
CA VAL A 131 4.87 0.66 -11.13
C VAL A 131 3.75 0.17 -12.04
N VAL A 132 2.50 0.47 -11.69
CA VAL A 132 1.32 0.20 -12.52
C VAL A 132 1.04 1.38 -13.44
N ARG A 133 0.94 2.57 -12.85
CA ARG A 133 0.68 3.82 -13.58
C ARG A 133 1.08 5.03 -12.74
N MET A 134 1.15 6.19 -13.39
CA MET A 134 1.43 7.49 -12.76
C MET A 134 0.31 8.47 -13.08
N VAL A 135 0.15 9.50 -12.24
CA VAL A 135 -0.73 10.64 -12.55
C VAL A 135 -0.19 11.36 -13.78
N GLY A 136 -1.06 11.59 -14.76
CA GLY A 136 -0.69 12.31 -15.98
C GLY A 136 -0.17 13.71 -15.68
N GLY A 137 1.02 14.04 -16.21
CA GLY A 137 1.67 15.32 -15.98
C GLY A 137 2.47 15.44 -14.68
N SER A 138 2.44 14.41 -13.81
CA SER A 138 3.27 14.40 -12.60
C SER A 138 4.76 14.34 -12.90
N PRO A 139 5.64 14.79 -11.98
CA PRO A 139 7.08 14.61 -12.12
C PRO A 139 7.50 13.14 -12.29
N ALA A 140 6.76 12.21 -11.71
CA ALA A 140 7.01 10.77 -11.82
C ALA A 140 7.01 10.30 -13.28
N THR A 141 6.14 10.84 -14.15
CA THR A 141 6.05 10.44 -15.57
C THR A 141 7.32 10.69 -16.38
N ARG A 142 8.22 11.55 -15.88
CA ARG A 142 9.51 11.83 -16.51
C ARG A 142 10.60 10.83 -16.12
N ARG A 143 10.39 10.08 -15.04
CA ARG A 143 11.40 9.22 -14.42
C ARG A 143 11.01 7.76 -14.36
N LEU A 144 9.71 7.48 -14.22
CA LEU A 144 9.16 6.14 -14.06
C LEU A 144 8.32 5.73 -15.27
N ARG A 145 8.21 4.43 -15.47
CA ARG A 145 7.38 3.81 -16.50
C ARG A 145 6.59 2.65 -15.89
N PRO A 146 5.40 2.34 -16.41
CA PRO A 146 4.71 1.10 -16.04
C PRO A 146 5.62 -0.11 -16.23
N GLY A 147 5.67 -0.99 -15.24
CA GLY A 147 6.54 -2.17 -15.21
C GLY A 147 7.89 -1.95 -14.53
N ASP A 148 8.29 -0.72 -14.21
CA ASP A 148 9.50 -0.48 -13.42
C ASP A 148 9.37 -1.13 -12.05
N LEU A 149 10.48 -1.66 -11.53
CA LEU A 149 10.57 -2.27 -10.20
C LEU A 149 11.23 -1.30 -9.24
N LEU A 150 10.58 -1.04 -8.11
CA LEU A 150 11.11 -0.20 -7.04
C LEU A 150 11.93 -1.07 -6.09
N LEU A 151 13.25 -0.96 -6.13
CA LEU A 151 14.17 -1.83 -5.40
C LEU A 151 14.62 -1.25 -4.07
N ALA A 152 14.88 0.06 -4.06
CA ALA A 152 15.38 0.77 -2.88
C ALA A 152 15.05 2.27 -2.96
N VAL A 153 15.00 2.90 -1.79
CA VAL A 153 14.97 4.36 -1.63
C VAL A 153 16.12 4.74 -0.71
N ASP A 154 16.97 5.68 -1.13
CA ASP A 154 18.16 6.12 -0.41
C ASP A 154 19.06 4.96 0.08
N GLY A 155 19.23 3.95 -0.78
CA GLY A 155 20.01 2.76 -0.46
C GLY A 155 19.33 1.73 0.44
N SER A 156 18.16 2.03 1.01
CA SER A 156 17.36 1.10 1.82
C SER A 156 16.42 0.31 0.94
N THR A 157 16.46 -1.02 1.02
CA THR A 157 15.57 -1.91 0.27
C THR A 157 14.13 -1.69 0.67
N VAL A 158 13.23 -1.59 -0.32
CA VAL A 158 11.79 -1.37 -0.13
C VAL A 158 11.01 -2.55 -0.70
N THR A 159 10.10 -3.11 0.08
CA THR A 159 9.29 -4.28 -0.28
C THR A 159 7.78 -4.07 -0.06
N ALA A 160 7.40 -3.02 0.68
CA ALA A 160 6.03 -2.66 0.99
C ALA A 160 5.79 -1.17 0.75
N TYR A 161 4.55 -0.80 0.44
CA TYR A 161 4.20 0.58 0.15
C TYR A 161 4.48 1.51 1.34
N ARG A 162 4.16 1.08 2.55
CA ARG A 162 4.38 1.88 3.76
C ARG A 162 5.86 2.23 4.01
N GLU A 163 6.78 1.35 3.62
CA GLU A 163 8.22 1.64 3.70
C GLU A 163 8.59 2.77 2.75
N LEU A 164 8.06 2.73 1.53
CA LEU A 164 8.22 3.78 0.54
C LEU A 164 7.61 5.08 1.00
N GLU A 165 6.36 5.07 1.45
CA GLU A 165 5.64 6.24 1.92
C GLU A 165 6.41 6.98 3.02
N ARG A 166 6.92 6.25 4.02
CA ARG A 166 7.77 6.82 5.07
C ARG A 166 9.06 7.42 4.53
N ALA A 167 9.67 6.77 3.54
CA ALA A 167 10.92 7.26 2.96
C ALA A 167 10.74 8.55 2.14
N VAL A 168 9.57 8.79 1.56
CA VAL A 168 9.30 9.95 0.69
C VAL A 168 8.50 11.06 1.37
N ALA A 169 7.76 10.76 2.43
CA ALA A 169 6.77 11.65 3.03
C ALA A 169 7.34 13.01 3.49
N ASP A 170 8.62 13.06 3.89
CA ASP A 170 9.28 14.27 4.37
C ASP A 170 10.21 14.90 3.32
N LYS A 171 10.23 14.37 2.10
CA LYS A 171 11.17 14.76 1.05
C LYS A 171 10.47 15.52 -0.08
N ALA A 172 10.08 16.77 0.20
CA ALA A 172 9.57 17.63 -0.84
C ALA A 172 10.67 17.99 -1.85
N ASN A 173 10.46 17.65 -3.12
CA ASN A 173 11.29 18.12 -4.24
C ASN A 173 12.81 17.88 -4.12
N VAL A 174 13.23 16.85 -3.40
CA VAL A 174 14.61 16.38 -3.43
C VAL A 174 14.75 15.49 -4.66
N ALA A 175 15.18 16.10 -5.76
CA ALA A 175 15.55 15.40 -6.99
C ALA A 175 16.94 14.82 -6.85
#